data_cbc6124052704fd40b3f79254dfa25b7
#
_entry.id   cbc6124052704fd40b3f79254dfa25b7
#
_cell.length_a   1.000
_cell.length_b   1.000
_cell.length_c   1.000
_cell.angle_alpha   90.00
_cell.angle_beta   90.00
_cell.angle_gamma   90.00
#
_symmetry.space_group_name_H-M   'P 1'
#
loop_
_entity.id
_entity.type
_entity.pdbx_description
1 polymer ?
#
loop_
_entity_poly.entity_id
_entity_poly.type
_entity_poly.pdbx_seq_one_letter_code
_entity_poly.pdbx_strand_id
1 'polypeptide(L)'
;MKTSLKIKTYVSSNVGWSRISYKSAFLWIKGYFYNTNPKRILVALFEKQNNLSEIKKILNTINGHYGLIYQNKNIAIISVDKISSIPIYYLHDKNKKIFYVYSNSLNSSKKTGLKKINGILTSVFSMSGYTIGSETILSGVKLLEPGKFIYQKDNKLRIESFFLYEPWNIIIDEKPRLKIELQKTILRNIGNLINSVNNRPIVIPLSGGIDSRLIASVVRFLGYKNVYCFSYGSKNNFESKVSESIAKKLNFKWFFVEHTIANQKNFFTSSLVSDYEQYADNFSSVPYHQDLFSINYLKKKKLIPANSVIVNGNSGDFISGNHLPSAFLQKMDYQKTDSERLEEILNFYIEKHYSLWKDLKSNKSINDIKRKLIDSLKTVNYRFDHPENSHGIYEFLEFRDRQCKYVVNGQRIYEFLGYDWRLPLWNNDFIDFFENIPLRFKLNQNLYRETILDNDWGGVWRKIPINKSVVKPYSINLLRNLLKPLFFFSKKKWGEFDKRYLAYWYHARRVYASKSYQDIIKEKRGFRNPVSFSTERYLNRRGLDHSGKIVAQP
;
A
#
# COMPACT_ATOMS: atom_id res chain seq x y z
N MET A 1 -40.47 23.50 -4.50
CA MET A 1 -39.48 22.94 -5.45
C MET A 1 -38.61 21.89 -4.74
N LYS A 2 -38.62 20.62 -5.17
CA LYS A 2 -37.71 19.62 -4.63
C LYS A 2 -36.28 19.97 -5.08
N THR A 3 -35.48 20.54 -4.21
CA THR A 3 -34.05 20.83 -4.50
C THR A 3 -33.32 19.55 -4.92
N SER A 4 -32.77 19.54 -6.13
CA SER A 4 -32.03 18.41 -6.67
C SER A 4 -30.71 18.19 -5.90
N LEU A 5 -30.26 16.94 -5.79
CA LEU A 5 -28.96 16.61 -5.24
C LEU A 5 -27.86 17.22 -6.14
N LYS A 6 -27.03 18.05 -5.54
CA LYS A 6 -25.94 18.75 -6.25
C LYS A 6 -24.60 18.10 -5.95
N ILE A 7 -23.83 17.74 -6.99
CA ILE A 7 -22.42 17.33 -6.83
C ILE A 7 -21.51 18.55 -6.93
N LYS A 8 -20.60 18.68 -5.94
CA LYS A 8 -19.51 19.65 -5.97
C LYS A 8 -18.16 18.92 -5.98
N THR A 9 -17.41 19.08 -7.06
CA THR A 9 -16.09 18.47 -7.24
C THR A 9 -14.99 19.48 -6.99
N TYR A 10 -14.00 19.09 -6.18
CA TYR A 10 -12.81 19.86 -5.88
C TYR A 10 -11.60 19.10 -6.36
N VAL A 11 -11.20 19.40 -7.60
CA VAL A 11 -10.04 18.79 -8.27
C VAL A 11 -8.94 19.84 -8.41
N SER A 12 -7.70 19.44 -8.18
CA SER A 12 -6.54 20.30 -8.32
C SER A 12 -5.66 19.79 -9.46
N SER A 13 -5.49 20.61 -10.49
CA SER A 13 -4.54 20.34 -11.60
C SER A 13 -3.09 20.32 -11.12
N ASN A 14 -2.77 21.07 -10.06
CA ASN A 14 -1.42 21.17 -9.50
C ASN A 14 -0.89 19.85 -8.91
N VAL A 15 -1.75 18.83 -8.78
CA VAL A 15 -1.37 17.50 -8.28
C VAL A 15 -1.53 16.42 -9.37
N GLY A 16 -1.39 16.78 -10.62
CA GLY A 16 -1.32 15.84 -11.74
C GLY A 16 -2.67 15.37 -12.30
N TRP A 17 -3.79 16.03 -11.96
CA TRP A 17 -5.07 15.80 -12.62
C TRP A 17 -5.16 16.58 -13.92
N SER A 18 -5.58 15.94 -15.00
CA SER A 18 -5.88 16.54 -16.29
C SER A 18 -7.38 16.52 -16.58
N ARG A 19 -7.85 17.51 -17.34
CA ARG A 19 -9.25 17.59 -17.78
C ARG A 19 -9.33 17.49 -19.30
N ILE A 20 -10.18 16.60 -19.78
CA ILE A 20 -10.52 16.47 -21.19
C ILE A 20 -12.03 16.58 -21.38
N SER A 21 -12.48 17.01 -22.56
CA SER A 21 -13.91 17.19 -22.87
C SER A 21 -14.30 16.46 -24.15
N TYR A 22 -15.55 16.01 -24.20
CA TYR A 22 -16.17 15.39 -25.36
C TYR A 22 -17.68 15.69 -25.36
N LYS A 23 -18.17 16.34 -26.40
CA LYS A 23 -19.57 16.83 -26.49
C LYS A 23 -19.92 17.63 -25.23
N SER A 24 -21.01 17.28 -24.54
CA SER A 24 -21.51 17.94 -23.32
C SER A 24 -20.89 17.40 -22.02
N ALA A 25 -19.90 16.50 -22.09
CA ALA A 25 -19.27 15.87 -20.95
C ALA A 25 -17.80 16.22 -20.80
N PHE A 26 -17.28 16.09 -19.58
CA PHE A 26 -15.87 16.17 -19.29
C PHE A 26 -15.41 15.08 -18.35
N LEU A 27 -14.12 14.78 -18.41
CA LEU A 27 -13.45 13.81 -17.56
C LEU A 27 -12.24 14.47 -16.91
N TRP A 28 -12.24 14.53 -15.57
CA TRP A 28 -11.01 14.69 -14.80
C TRP A 28 -10.39 13.31 -14.59
N ILE A 29 -9.10 13.19 -14.87
CA ILE A 29 -8.39 11.93 -14.79
C ILE A 29 -6.94 12.12 -14.35
N LYS A 30 -6.46 11.21 -13.51
CA LYS A 30 -5.06 11.11 -13.10
C LYS A 30 -4.65 9.65 -13.11
N GLY A 31 -3.39 9.38 -13.45
CA GLY A 31 -2.81 8.04 -13.44
C GLY A 31 -2.28 7.60 -14.79
N TYR A 32 -2.12 6.30 -14.98
CA TYR A 32 -1.63 5.70 -16.22
C TYR A 32 -2.40 4.45 -16.61
N PHE A 33 -2.34 4.10 -17.89
CA PHE A 33 -3.12 3.04 -18.50
C PHE A 33 -2.23 2.17 -19.38
N TYR A 34 -2.51 0.88 -19.40
CA TYR A 34 -1.79 -0.08 -20.25
C TYR A 34 -2.53 -0.39 -21.56
N ASN A 35 -3.84 -0.46 -21.54
CA ASN A 35 -4.67 -0.95 -22.65
C ASN A 35 -5.62 0.11 -23.25
N THR A 36 -5.62 1.32 -22.72
CA THR A 36 -6.53 2.38 -23.14
C THR A 36 -5.89 3.76 -22.96
N ASN A 37 -6.66 4.83 -23.21
CA ASN A 37 -6.26 6.20 -22.95
C ASN A 37 -7.45 7.04 -22.48
N PRO A 38 -7.21 8.23 -21.87
CA PRO A 38 -8.26 9.09 -21.33
C PRO A 38 -9.40 9.41 -22.31
N LYS A 39 -9.08 9.65 -23.60
CA LYS A 39 -10.10 9.99 -24.62
C LYS A 39 -11.05 8.81 -24.87
N ARG A 40 -10.52 7.59 -25.02
CA ARG A 40 -11.33 6.37 -25.20
C ARG A 40 -12.22 6.12 -24.00
N ILE A 41 -11.71 6.30 -22.77
CA ILE A 41 -12.51 6.17 -21.54
C ILE A 41 -13.66 7.17 -21.53
N LEU A 42 -13.39 8.45 -21.85
CA LEU A 42 -14.41 9.48 -21.88
C LEU A 42 -15.53 9.17 -22.89
N VAL A 43 -15.18 8.75 -24.10
CA VAL A 43 -16.14 8.38 -25.15
C VAL A 43 -16.99 7.18 -24.70
N ALA A 44 -16.36 6.12 -24.21
CA ALA A 44 -17.06 4.92 -23.76
C ALA A 44 -18.05 5.23 -22.60
N LEU A 45 -17.63 6.02 -21.63
CA LEU A 45 -18.51 6.44 -20.52
C LEU A 45 -19.66 7.32 -21.03
N PHE A 46 -19.41 8.23 -21.97
CA PHE A 46 -20.44 9.08 -22.56
C PHE A 46 -21.50 8.27 -23.29
N GLU A 47 -21.10 7.30 -24.08
CA GLU A 47 -22.05 6.44 -24.85
C GLU A 47 -22.89 5.53 -23.95
N LYS A 48 -22.29 5.03 -22.86
CA LYS A 48 -22.91 4.05 -21.96
C LYS A 48 -23.39 4.63 -20.61
N GLN A 49 -23.36 5.94 -20.44
CA GLN A 49 -23.59 6.65 -19.16
C GLN A 49 -24.94 6.34 -18.48
N ASN A 50 -25.94 5.88 -19.21
CA ASN A 50 -27.26 5.53 -18.68
C ASN A 50 -27.39 4.06 -18.26
N ASN A 51 -26.42 3.23 -18.59
CA ASN A 51 -26.45 1.80 -18.31
C ASN A 51 -25.39 1.42 -17.26
N LEU A 52 -25.84 1.16 -16.04
CA LEU A 52 -24.95 0.85 -14.90
C LEU A 52 -24.13 -0.43 -15.13
N SER A 53 -24.70 -1.45 -15.77
CA SER A 53 -24.00 -2.70 -16.09
C SER A 53 -22.86 -2.46 -17.08
N GLU A 54 -23.09 -1.67 -18.12
CA GLU A 54 -22.06 -1.32 -19.10
C GLU A 54 -20.96 -0.44 -18.49
N ILE A 55 -21.32 0.50 -17.60
CA ILE A 55 -20.31 1.27 -16.85
C ILE A 55 -19.42 0.33 -16.03
N LYS A 56 -20.00 -0.63 -15.30
CA LYS A 56 -19.22 -1.64 -14.56
C LYS A 56 -18.26 -2.41 -15.46
N LYS A 57 -18.72 -2.86 -16.62
CA LYS A 57 -17.86 -3.55 -17.61
C LYS A 57 -16.72 -2.66 -18.08
N ILE A 58 -17.01 -1.40 -18.47
CA ILE A 58 -15.99 -0.43 -18.89
C ILE A 58 -14.91 -0.27 -17.81
N LEU A 59 -15.34 0.01 -16.57
CA LEU A 59 -14.40 0.23 -15.45
C LEU A 59 -13.55 -1.01 -15.15
N ASN A 60 -14.14 -2.22 -15.22
CA ASN A 60 -13.42 -3.47 -14.97
C ASN A 60 -12.39 -3.82 -16.06
N THR A 61 -12.61 -3.38 -17.30
CA THR A 61 -11.68 -3.62 -18.42
C THR A 61 -10.52 -2.65 -18.46
N ILE A 62 -10.56 -1.53 -17.72
CA ILE A 62 -9.44 -0.58 -17.66
C ILE A 62 -8.29 -1.20 -16.90
N ASN A 63 -7.19 -1.47 -17.59
CA ASN A 63 -5.95 -1.93 -16.97
C ASN A 63 -5.01 -0.74 -16.77
N GLY A 64 -4.72 -0.43 -15.50
CA GLY A 64 -3.92 0.74 -15.12
C GLY A 64 -4.20 1.18 -13.69
N HIS A 65 -3.56 2.27 -13.29
CA HIS A 65 -3.71 2.86 -11.96
C HIS A 65 -4.23 4.28 -12.10
N TYR A 66 -5.44 4.54 -11.61
CA TYR A 66 -6.14 5.79 -11.93
C TYR A 66 -7.15 6.24 -10.87
N GLY A 67 -7.43 7.53 -10.90
CA GLY A 67 -8.65 8.13 -10.38
C GLY A 67 -9.36 8.88 -11.50
N LEU A 68 -10.67 8.78 -11.61
CA LEU A 68 -11.45 9.49 -12.63
C LEU A 68 -12.72 10.10 -12.07
N ILE A 69 -13.13 11.24 -12.63
CA ILE A 69 -14.37 11.95 -12.33
C ILE A 69 -14.98 12.40 -13.66
N TYR A 70 -15.94 11.62 -14.15
CA TYR A 70 -16.76 11.96 -15.32
C TYR A 70 -17.97 12.78 -14.89
N GLN A 71 -18.28 13.84 -15.61
CA GLN A 71 -19.48 14.64 -15.39
C GLN A 71 -20.07 15.19 -16.70
N ASN A 72 -21.39 15.20 -16.74
CA ASN A 72 -22.18 16.03 -17.66
C ASN A 72 -23.30 16.74 -16.87
N LYS A 73 -24.30 17.31 -17.60
CA LYS A 73 -25.39 18.06 -16.96
C LYS A 73 -26.18 17.25 -15.91
N ASN A 74 -26.39 15.94 -16.14
CA ASN A 74 -27.34 15.11 -15.37
C ASN A 74 -26.69 13.92 -14.67
N ILE A 75 -25.45 13.56 -15.05
CA ILE A 75 -24.80 12.33 -14.60
C ILE A 75 -23.37 12.64 -14.12
N ALA A 76 -22.99 12.00 -13.01
CA ALA A 76 -21.61 11.94 -12.58
C ALA A 76 -21.21 10.48 -12.30
N ILE A 77 -19.98 10.12 -12.72
CA ILE A 77 -19.33 8.83 -12.46
C ILE A 77 -17.97 9.12 -11.87
N ILE A 78 -17.76 8.72 -10.62
CA ILE A 78 -16.49 8.91 -9.91
C ILE A 78 -15.93 7.54 -9.58
N SER A 79 -14.71 7.21 -10.03
CA SER A 79 -14.13 5.89 -9.85
C SER A 79 -12.67 5.94 -9.48
N VAL A 80 -12.23 4.92 -8.75
CA VAL A 80 -10.83 4.58 -8.52
C VAL A 80 -10.55 3.19 -9.11
N ASP A 81 -9.28 2.87 -9.34
CA ASP A 81 -8.86 1.55 -9.82
C ASP A 81 -9.03 0.43 -8.78
N LYS A 82 -8.65 -0.81 -9.14
CA LYS A 82 -8.76 -2.01 -8.28
C LYS A 82 -8.02 -1.93 -6.94
N ILE A 83 -7.07 -0.98 -6.76
CA ILE A 83 -6.31 -0.78 -5.51
C ILE A 83 -6.44 0.63 -4.93
N SER A 84 -7.32 1.47 -5.49
CA SER A 84 -7.48 2.88 -5.09
C SER A 84 -6.14 3.65 -5.05
N SER A 85 -5.31 3.45 -6.08
CA SER A 85 -3.95 4.00 -6.14
C SER A 85 -3.92 5.53 -6.17
N ILE A 86 -4.96 6.16 -6.71
CA ILE A 86 -5.21 7.60 -6.67
C ILE A 86 -6.44 7.83 -5.79
N PRO A 87 -6.28 8.22 -4.53
CA PRO A 87 -7.38 8.31 -3.59
C PRO A 87 -8.37 9.43 -3.96
N ILE A 88 -9.65 9.13 -3.87
CA ILE A 88 -10.76 10.07 -4.00
C ILE A 88 -11.59 10.03 -2.73
N TYR A 89 -11.93 11.21 -2.21
CA TYR A 89 -12.71 11.37 -0.99
C TYR A 89 -14.08 11.91 -1.31
N TYR A 90 -15.06 11.57 -0.47
CA TYR A 90 -16.40 12.11 -0.59
C TYR A 90 -17.03 12.40 0.78
N LEU A 91 -18.00 13.32 0.75
CA LEU A 91 -18.84 13.68 1.88
C LEU A 91 -20.26 13.90 1.39
N HIS A 92 -21.23 13.25 1.99
CA HIS A 92 -22.64 13.48 1.71
C HIS A 92 -23.27 14.35 2.82
N ASP A 93 -23.44 15.64 2.54
CA ASP A 93 -24.21 16.55 3.38
C ASP A 93 -25.70 16.41 3.05
N LYS A 94 -26.39 15.54 3.80
CA LYS A 94 -27.82 15.26 3.60
C LYS A 94 -28.70 16.49 3.84
N ASN A 95 -28.32 17.36 4.78
CA ASN A 95 -29.10 18.55 5.14
C ASN A 95 -29.11 19.57 3.99
N LYS A 96 -27.95 19.78 3.37
CA LYS A 96 -27.81 20.69 2.24
C LYS A 96 -28.12 20.03 0.89
N LYS A 97 -28.35 18.72 0.85
CA LYS A 97 -28.48 17.91 -0.38
C LYS A 97 -27.30 18.11 -1.33
N ILE A 98 -26.08 18.15 -0.76
CA ILE A 98 -24.84 18.31 -1.53
C ILE A 98 -23.95 17.08 -1.30
N PHE A 99 -23.45 16.57 -2.41
CA PHE A 99 -22.42 15.52 -2.41
C PHE A 99 -21.08 16.13 -2.83
N TYR A 100 -20.14 16.15 -1.92
CA TYR A 100 -18.82 16.70 -2.15
C TYR A 100 -17.85 15.60 -2.56
N VAL A 101 -17.02 15.86 -3.58
CA VAL A 101 -15.96 14.98 -4.07
C VAL A 101 -14.64 15.74 -4.07
N TYR A 102 -13.59 15.12 -3.52
CA TYR A 102 -12.28 15.73 -3.38
C TYR A 102 -11.20 14.83 -3.95
N SER A 103 -10.29 15.40 -4.74
CA SER A 103 -9.14 14.68 -5.31
C SER A 103 -7.94 14.61 -4.38
N ASN A 104 -7.96 15.27 -3.23
CA ASN A 104 -6.96 15.18 -2.18
C ASN A 104 -7.53 15.58 -0.81
N SER A 105 -6.81 15.22 0.25
CA SER A 105 -7.21 15.46 1.63
C SER A 105 -7.23 16.93 2.03
N LEU A 106 -6.28 17.74 1.52
CA LEU A 106 -6.15 19.16 1.86
C LEU A 106 -7.38 19.97 1.40
N ASN A 107 -7.93 19.63 0.24
CA ASN A 107 -9.12 20.29 -0.26
C ASN A 107 -10.37 19.96 0.57
N SER A 108 -10.42 18.77 1.19
CA SER A 108 -11.54 18.37 2.04
C SER A 108 -11.57 19.14 3.36
N SER A 109 -10.44 19.35 4.00
CA SER A 109 -10.36 20.01 5.31
C SER A 109 -10.51 21.54 5.22
N LYS A 110 -9.87 22.17 4.23
CA LYS A 110 -9.88 23.64 4.08
C LYS A 110 -11.21 24.21 3.58
N LYS A 111 -11.89 23.52 2.66
CA LYS A 111 -13.11 24.07 2.02
C LYS A 111 -14.41 23.70 2.72
N THR A 112 -14.44 22.69 3.56
CA THR A 112 -15.65 22.26 4.27
C THR A 112 -15.69 22.69 5.72
N GLY A 113 -14.62 23.24 6.27
CA GLY A 113 -14.54 23.55 7.71
C GLY A 113 -14.58 22.31 8.62
N LEU A 114 -14.46 21.12 8.04
CA LEU A 114 -14.55 19.85 8.77
C LEU A 114 -13.28 19.65 9.60
N LYS A 115 -13.38 20.03 10.86
CA LYS A 115 -12.35 19.79 11.89
C LYS A 115 -12.71 18.65 12.85
N LYS A 116 -13.96 18.14 12.77
CA LYS A 116 -14.45 17.16 13.75
C LYS A 116 -13.81 15.80 13.51
N ILE A 117 -13.06 15.34 14.47
CA ILE A 117 -12.36 14.07 14.48
C ILE A 117 -13.27 12.99 15.06
N ASN A 118 -13.21 11.78 14.52
CA ASN A 118 -13.95 10.63 15.04
C ASN A 118 -13.09 9.88 16.07
N GLY A 119 -13.39 10.03 17.36
CA GLY A 119 -12.58 9.47 18.44
C GLY A 119 -12.40 7.95 18.42
N ILE A 120 -13.40 7.19 17.96
CA ILE A 120 -13.26 5.72 17.81
C ILE A 120 -12.30 5.39 16.67
N LEU A 121 -12.40 6.09 15.54
CA LEU A 121 -11.53 5.85 14.38
C LEU A 121 -10.10 6.28 14.63
N THR A 122 -9.86 7.31 15.41
CA THR A 122 -8.51 7.72 15.82
C THR A 122 -7.86 6.70 16.74
N SER A 123 -8.61 6.06 17.65
CA SER A 123 -8.11 4.97 18.48
C SER A 123 -7.72 3.75 17.63
N VAL A 124 -8.56 3.34 16.65
CA VAL A 124 -8.23 2.29 15.67
C VAL A 124 -6.96 2.65 14.90
N PHE A 125 -6.90 3.89 14.40
CA PHE A 125 -5.75 4.41 13.65
C PHE A 125 -4.46 4.41 14.48
N SER A 126 -4.54 4.75 15.76
CA SER A 126 -3.39 4.74 16.69
C SER A 126 -2.76 3.34 16.81
N MET A 127 -3.58 2.30 16.75
CA MET A 127 -3.13 0.92 16.91
C MET A 127 -2.62 0.27 15.62
N SER A 128 -2.97 0.80 14.43
CA SER A 128 -2.63 0.20 13.13
C SER A 128 -1.84 1.14 12.20
N GLY A 129 -2.04 2.45 12.30
CA GLY A 129 -1.54 3.44 11.36
C GLY A 129 -2.44 3.63 10.14
N TYR A 130 -3.64 3.00 10.11
CA TYR A 130 -4.66 3.16 9.06
C TYR A 130 -6.07 2.91 9.59
N THR A 131 -7.07 3.31 8.82
CA THR A 131 -8.50 3.14 9.14
C THR A 131 -9.09 1.88 8.50
N ILE A 132 -10.30 1.49 8.89
CA ILE A 132 -11.03 0.32 8.37
C ILE A 132 -12.01 0.76 7.27
N GLY A 133 -12.08 0.01 6.15
CA GLY A 133 -13.03 0.22 5.06
C GLY A 133 -12.98 1.63 4.46
N SER A 134 -14.10 2.24 4.16
CA SER A 134 -14.17 3.61 3.61
C SER A 134 -13.88 4.72 4.62
N GLU A 135 -13.66 4.38 5.89
CA GLU A 135 -13.51 5.37 6.95
C GLU A 135 -12.24 6.22 6.82
N THR A 136 -12.34 7.47 7.29
CA THR A 136 -11.19 8.37 7.55
C THR A 136 -11.25 8.85 9.01
N ILE A 137 -10.16 9.43 9.51
CA ILE A 137 -10.16 10.03 10.86
C ILE A 137 -11.05 11.28 10.96
N LEU A 138 -11.49 11.84 9.82
CA LEU A 138 -12.42 12.98 9.79
C LEU A 138 -13.87 12.49 9.78
N SER A 139 -14.68 13.04 10.69
CA SER A 139 -16.09 12.68 10.78
C SER A 139 -16.84 13.01 9.48
N GLY A 140 -17.54 12.03 8.93
CA GLY A 140 -18.36 12.18 7.72
C GLY A 140 -17.61 12.15 6.39
N VAL A 141 -16.28 12.29 6.38
CA VAL A 141 -15.46 12.12 5.17
C VAL A 141 -15.14 10.65 4.97
N LYS A 142 -15.37 10.16 3.76
CA LYS A 142 -15.09 8.78 3.36
C LYS A 142 -14.07 8.74 2.23
N LEU A 143 -13.27 7.67 2.20
CA LEU A 143 -12.42 7.31 1.07
C LEU A 143 -13.20 6.37 0.15
N LEU A 144 -13.13 6.58 -1.16
CA LEU A 144 -13.67 5.63 -2.12
C LEU A 144 -12.79 4.38 -2.15
N GLU A 145 -13.39 3.24 -1.80
CA GLU A 145 -12.67 1.98 -1.64
C GLU A 145 -12.21 1.39 -2.99
N PRO A 146 -11.19 0.50 -2.98
CA PRO A 146 -10.72 -0.21 -4.17
C PRO A 146 -11.84 -0.83 -4.98
N GLY A 147 -11.79 -0.69 -6.32
CA GLY A 147 -12.77 -1.27 -7.23
C GLY A 147 -14.18 -0.71 -7.14
N LYS A 148 -14.37 0.41 -6.44
CA LYS A 148 -15.69 1.06 -6.31
C LYS A 148 -15.81 2.32 -7.14
N PHE A 149 -17.06 2.66 -7.46
CA PHE A 149 -17.40 3.93 -8.10
C PHE A 149 -18.71 4.49 -7.56
N ILE A 150 -18.83 5.81 -7.65
CA ILE A 150 -20.04 6.56 -7.33
C ILE A 150 -20.75 6.85 -8.65
N TYR A 151 -22.02 6.49 -8.74
CA TYR A 151 -22.90 6.82 -9.83
C TYR A 151 -24.01 7.73 -9.34
N GLN A 152 -24.09 8.93 -9.91
CA GLN A 152 -25.21 9.84 -9.67
C GLN A 152 -25.91 10.12 -10.99
N LYS A 153 -27.22 9.95 -10.97
CA LYS A 153 -28.11 10.36 -12.05
C LYS A 153 -29.33 11.02 -11.43
N ASP A 154 -29.63 12.23 -11.88
CA ASP A 154 -30.69 13.06 -11.32
C ASP A 154 -30.53 13.24 -9.79
N ASN A 155 -31.49 12.78 -9.00
CA ASN A 155 -31.47 12.84 -7.53
C ASN A 155 -31.02 11.51 -6.87
N LYS A 156 -30.66 10.50 -7.66
CA LYS A 156 -30.29 9.18 -7.16
C LYS A 156 -28.76 9.07 -7.14
N LEU A 157 -28.22 8.68 -5.99
CA LEU A 157 -26.79 8.42 -5.80
C LEU A 157 -26.62 6.98 -5.34
N ARG A 158 -25.71 6.27 -5.97
CA ARG A 158 -25.31 4.89 -5.64
C ARG A 158 -23.80 4.79 -5.54
N ILE A 159 -23.33 3.97 -4.63
CA ILE A 159 -21.93 3.54 -4.56
C ILE A 159 -21.95 2.06 -4.91
N GLU A 160 -21.25 1.71 -5.98
CA GLU A 160 -21.28 0.39 -6.59
C GLU A 160 -19.87 -0.18 -6.70
N SER A 161 -19.74 -1.49 -6.76
CA SER A 161 -18.49 -2.18 -7.04
C SER A 161 -18.46 -2.66 -8.49
N PHE A 162 -17.37 -2.43 -9.20
CA PHE A 162 -17.06 -3.08 -10.46
C PHE A 162 -16.02 -4.20 -10.27
N PHE A 163 -15.33 -4.19 -9.15
CA PHE A 163 -14.39 -5.22 -8.71
C PHE A 163 -14.46 -5.35 -7.19
N LEU A 164 -14.34 -6.57 -6.70
CA LEU A 164 -14.12 -6.91 -5.30
C LEU A 164 -13.02 -7.97 -5.26
N TYR A 165 -12.03 -7.80 -4.40
CA TYR A 165 -10.99 -8.80 -4.19
C TYR A 165 -11.57 -9.93 -3.33
N GLU A 166 -11.70 -11.14 -3.90
CA GLU A 166 -12.40 -12.27 -3.30
C GLU A 166 -11.52 -13.52 -3.19
N PRO A 167 -10.45 -13.50 -2.36
CA PRO A 167 -9.48 -14.59 -2.29
C PRO A 167 -10.02 -15.88 -1.62
N TRP A 168 -11.31 -15.96 -1.40
CA TRP A 168 -12.04 -17.20 -1.06
C TRP A 168 -12.63 -17.91 -2.29
N ASN A 169 -12.62 -17.29 -3.45
CA ASN A 169 -13.06 -17.91 -4.71
C ASN A 169 -11.89 -18.61 -5.40
N ILE A 170 -11.40 -19.69 -4.80
CA ILE A 170 -10.23 -20.42 -5.29
C ILE A 170 -10.53 -21.25 -6.56
N ILE A 171 -9.52 -21.37 -7.41
CA ILE A 171 -9.50 -22.28 -8.54
C ILE A 171 -8.66 -23.50 -8.17
N ILE A 172 -9.26 -24.71 -8.19
CA ILE A 172 -8.55 -25.95 -7.97
C ILE A 172 -7.90 -26.35 -9.31
N ASP A 173 -6.58 -26.20 -9.38
CA ASP A 173 -5.80 -26.54 -10.57
C ASP A 173 -4.46 -27.19 -10.19
N GLU A 174 -3.78 -27.76 -11.17
CA GLU A 174 -2.49 -28.40 -10.98
C GLU A 174 -1.34 -27.39 -11.00
N LYS A 175 -0.36 -27.59 -10.12
CA LYS A 175 0.79 -26.70 -9.97
C LYS A 175 1.57 -26.42 -11.28
N PRO A 176 1.83 -27.43 -12.16
CA PRO A 176 2.53 -27.17 -13.42
C PRO A 176 1.81 -26.18 -14.33
N ARG A 177 0.49 -26.29 -14.44
CA ARG A 177 -0.35 -25.39 -15.23
C ARG A 177 -0.33 -23.98 -14.66
N LEU A 178 -0.49 -23.85 -13.34
CA LEU A 178 -0.42 -22.56 -12.64
C LEU A 178 0.96 -21.87 -12.80
N LYS A 179 2.05 -22.64 -12.83
CA LYS A 179 3.40 -22.09 -13.10
C LYS A 179 3.52 -21.50 -14.51
N ILE A 180 2.98 -22.18 -15.52
CA ILE A 180 2.97 -21.71 -16.92
C ILE A 180 2.13 -20.42 -17.03
N GLU A 181 0.97 -20.38 -16.39
CA GLU A 181 0.10 -19.21 -16.40
C GLU A 181 0.74 -18.01 -15.68
N LEU A 182 1.36 -18.23 -14.51
CA LEU A 182 2.09 -17.20 -13.78
C LEU A 182 3.27 -16.67 -14.61
N GLN A 183 4.03 -17.53 -15.28
CA GLN A 183 5.10 -17.12 -16.17
C GLN A 183 4.59 -16.17 -17.27
N LYS A 184 3.51 -16.56 -17.96
CA LYS A 184 2.88 -15.73 -19.00
C LYS A 184 2.39 -14.39 -18.43
N THR A 185 1.78 -14.42 -17.26
CA THR A 185 1.27 -13.22 -16.58
C THR A 185 2.41 -12.27 -16.21
N ILE A 186 3.52 -12.76 -15.66
CA ILE A 186 4.72 -11.96 -15.36
C ILE A 186 5.26 -11.30 -16.64
N LEU A 187 5.47 -12.05 -17.70
CA LEU A 187 6.01 -11.54 -18.96
C LEU A 187 5.09 -10.47 -19.58
N ARG A 188 3.78 -10.71 -19.59
CA ARG A 188 2.79 -9.76 -20.10
C ARG A 188 2.78 -8.46 -19.26
N ASN A 189 2.80 -8.55 -17.93
CA ASN A 189 2.78 -7.39 -17.07
C ASN A 189 4.02 -6.52 -17.20
N ILE A 190 5.20 -7.13 -17.29
CA ILE A 190 6.43 -6.37 -17.48
C ILE A 190 6.54 -5.84 -18.93
N GLY A 191 6.02 -6.56 -19.93
CA GLY A 191 5.87 -6.03 -21.29
C GLY A 191 4.98 -4.79 -21.34
N ASN A 192 3.83 -4.82 -20.68
CA ASN A 192 2.93 -3.68 -20.54
C ASN A 192 3.60 -2.50 -19.81
N LEU A 193 4.37 -2.77 -18.75
CA LEU A 193 5.20 -1.76 -18.08
C LEU A 193 6.15 -1.08 -19.07
N ILE A 194 6.94 -1.84 -19.81
CA ILE A 194 7.93 -1.32 -20.77
C ILE A 194 7.25 -0.43 -21.83
N ASN A 195 6.13 -0.87 -22.37
CA ASN A 195 5.37 -0.08 -23.34
C ASN A 195 4.85 1.23 -22.73
N SER A 196 4.42 1.21 -21.46
CA SER A 196 3.84 2.38 -20.78
C SER A 196 4.84 3.47 -20.43
N VAL A 197 6.13 3.18 -20.43
CA VAL A 197 7.15 4.18 -20.10
C VAL A 197 7.63 5.00 -21.31
N ASN A 198 7.24 4.65 -22.55
CA ASN A 198 7.55 5.40 -23.75
C ASN A 198 9.04 5.73 -23.89
N ASN A 199 9.90 4.74 -23.80
CA ASN A 199 11.38 4.83 -23.86
C ASN A 199 12.04 5.71 -22.79
N ARG A 200 11.28 6.16 -21.77
CA ARG A 200 11.83 6.91 -20.63
C ARG A 200 12.68 6.01 -19.72
N PRO A 201 13.68 6.56 -19.04
CA PRO A 201 14.47 5.80 -18.06
C PRO A 201 13.58 5.17 -16.99
N ILE A 202 13.79 3.87 -16.72
CA ILE A 202 13.21 3.16 -15.57
C ILE A 202 14.18 3.25 -14.40
N VAL A 203 13.68 3.60 -13.21
CA VAL A 203 14.46 3.60 -11.97
C VAL A 203 13.86 2.58 -11.00
N ILE A 204 14.66 1.59 -10.58
CA ILE A 204 14.22 0.49 -9.72
C ILE A 204 14.91 0.60 -8.35
N PRO A 205 14.13 0.76 -7.25
CA PRO A 205 14.66 0.53 -5.90
C PRO A 205 14.99 -0.96 -5.74
N LEU A 206 16.20 -1.35 -6.12
CA LEU A 206 16.61 -2.75 -6.19
C LEU A 206 17.09 -3.23 -4.82
N SER A 207 16.37 -4.19 -4.25
CA SER A 207 16.74 -4.86 -3.00
C SER A 207 17.36 -6.23 -3.24
N GLY A 208 17.85 -6.87 -2.18
CA GLY A 208 18.24 -8.29 -2.21
C GLY A 208 17.04 -9.25 -2.24
N GLY A 209 15.79 -8.75 -2.20
CA GLY A 209 14.57 -9.53 -2.18
C GLY A 209 14.15 -10.10 -3.54
N ILE A 210 12.91 -10.57 -3.60
CA ILE A 210 12.36 -11.25 -4.79
C ILE A 210 11.75 -10.23 -5.76
N ASP A 211 10.88 -9.33 -5.30
CA ASP A 211 9.99 -8.56 -6.15
C ASP A 211 10.71 -7.55 -7.05
N SER A 212 11.58 -6.70 -6.48
CA SER A 212 12.36 -5.74 -7.27
C SER A 212 13.37 -6.43 -8.19
N ARG A 213 13.91 -7.60 -7.77
CA ARG A 213 14.78 -8.45 -8.59
C ARG A 213 14.01 -9.04 -9.76
N LEU A 214 12.78 -9.51 -9.54
CA LEU A 214 11.91 -10.02 -10.62
C LEU A 214 11.70 -8.94 -11.68
N ILE A 215 11.30 -7.74 -11.26
CA ILE A 215 11.09 -6.63 -12.19
C ILE A 215 12.37 -6.35 -13.00
N ALA A 216 13.51 -6.18 -12.32
CA ALA A 216 14.78 -5.89 -12.98
C ALA A 216 15.21 -7.00 -13.96
N SER A 217 15.09 -8.27 -13.55
CA SER A 217 15.50 -9.41 -14.36
C SER A 217 14.62 -9.60 -15.60
N VAL A 218 13.29 -9.44 -15.47
CA VAL A 218 12.37 -9.58 -16.59
C VAL A 218 12.43 -8.38 -17.54
N VAL A 219 12.60 -7.15 -17.01
CA VAL A 219 12.87 -5.95 -17.84
C VAL A 219 14.10 -6.17 -18.73
N ARG A 220 15.18 -6.76 -18.17
CA ARG A 220 16.38 -7.09 -18.93
C ARG A 220 16.12 -8.20 -19.94
N PHE A 221 15.41 -9.25 -19.55
CA PHE A 221 15.06 -10.40 -20.41
C PHE A 221 14.26 -9.95 -21.64
N LEU A 222 13.34 -8.99 -21.47
CA LEU A 222 12.56 -8.39 -22.56
C LEU A 222 13.33 -7.32 -23.36
N GLY A 223 14.63 -7.16 -23.11
CA GLY A 223 15.52 -6.33 -23.94
C GLY A 223 15.58 -4.84 -23.59
N TYR A 224 14.89 -4.37 -22.54
CA TYR A 224 14.93 -2.96 -22.17
C TYR A 224 16.22 -2.62 -21.43
N LYS A 225 16.95 -1.59 -21.91
CA LYS A 225 18.32 -1.28 -21.45
C LYS A 225 18.44 0.03 -20.65
N ASN A 226 17.47 0.96 -20.80
CA ASN A 226 17.52 2.27 -20.16
C ASN A 226 17.04 2.20 -18.71
N VAL A 227 17.81 1.50 -17.87
CA VAL A 227 17.46 1.19 -16.48
C VAL A 227 18.55 1.67 -15.53
N TYR A 228 18.10 2.28 -14.43
CA TYR A 228 18.90 2.71 -13.30
C TYR A 228 18.41 1.95 -12.07
N CYS A 229 19.32 1.41 -11.29
CA CYS A 229 18.99 0.75 -10.03
C CYS A 229 19.62 1.51 -8.87
N PHE A 230 19.00 1.46 -7.71
CA PHE A 230 19.62 1.95 -6.49
C PHE A 230 19.26 1.08 -5.30
N SER A 231 20.12 1.09 -4.30
CA SER A 231 19.82 0.58 -2.97
C SER A 231 20.33 1.54 -1.91
N TYR A 232 19.90 1.33 -0.67
CA TYR A 232 20.23 2.24 0.41
C TYR A 232 20.45 1.50 1.73
N GLY A 233 20.96 2.21 2.71
CA GLY A 233 21.18 1.68 4.06
C GLY A 233 22.58 2.00 4.59
N SER A 234 23.11 1.20 5.52
CA SER A 234 24.47 1.37 5.99
C SER A 234 25.49 0.95 4.94
N LYS A 235 26.62 1.63 4.93
CA LYS A 235 27.75 1.26 4.08
C LYS A 235 28.07 -0.24 4.21
N ASN A 236 28.30 -0.89 3.08
CA ASN A 236 28.62 -2.32 3.00
C ASN A 236 27.56 -3.27 3.63
N ASN A 237 26.30 -2.89 3.66
CA ASN A 237 25.25 -3.82 4.10
C ASN A 237 25.08 -4.97 3.10
N PHE A 238 24.56 -6.12 3.57
CA PHE A 238 24.41 -7.32 2.73
C PHE A 238 23.46 -7.06 1.54
N GLU A 239 22.36 -6.38 1.77
CA GLU A 239 21.34 -6.11 0.76
C GLU A 239 21.91 -5.25 -0.39
N SER A 240 22.72 -4.22 -0.09
CA SER A 240 23.34 -3.39 -1.13
C SER A 240 24.34 -4.16 -1.97
N LYS A 241 25.13 -5.06 -1.36
CA LYS A 241 26.08 -5.91 -2.11
C LYS A 241 25.36 -6.88 -3.06
N VAL A 242 24.24 -7.47 -2.61
CA VAL A 242 23.40 -8.33 -3.45
C VAL A 242 22.77 -7.53 -4.58
N SER A 243 22.21 -6.36 -4.28
CA SER A 243 21.63 -5.45 -5.28
C SER A 243 22.65 -5.03 -6.34
N GLU A 244 23.86 -4.65 -5.92
CA GLU A 244 24.96 -4.31 -6.83
C GLU A 244 25.32 -5.48 -7.76
N SER A 245 25.45 -6.70 -7.19
CA SER A 245 25.76 -7.92 -7.96
C SER A 245 24.68 -8.22 -8.98
N ILE A 246 23.40 -8.04 -8.64
CA ILE A 246 22.27 -8.20 -9.56
C ILE A 246 22.36 -7.17 -10.69
N ALA A 247 22.50 -5.89 -10.34
CA ALA A 247 22.55 -4.81 -11.33
C ALA A 247 23.74 -4.99 -12.30
N LYS A 248 24.92 -5.36 -11.78
CA LYS A 248 26.10 -5.67 -12.59
C LYS A 248 25.83 -6.83 -13.56
N LYS A 249 25.22 -7.93 -13.08
CA LYS A 249 24.89 -9.09 -13.92
C LYS A 249 23.89 -8.74 -15.03
N LEU A 250 22.95 -7.84 -14.74
CA LEU A 250 21.95 -7.36 -15.70
C LEU A 250 22.47 -6.22 -16.60
N ASN A 251 23.70 -5.76 -16.39
CA ASN A 251 24.29 -4.61 -17.08
C ASN A 251 23.45 -3.33 -16.93
N PHE A 252 23.03 -3.01 -15.69
CA PHE A 252 22.30 -1.79 -15.33
C PHE A 252 23.17 -0.85 -14.51
N LYS A 253 22.96 0.47 -14.67
CA LYS A 253 23.58 1.46 -13.78
C LYS A 253 23.05 1.31 -12.37
N TRP A 254 23.93 1.33 -11.36
CA TRP A 254 23.54 1.16 -9.97
C TRP A 254 24.16 2.23 -9.08
N PHE A 255 23.39 2.70 -8.08
CA PHE A 255 23.81 3.69 -7.11
C PHE A 255 23.52 3.20 -5.68
N PHE A 256 24.43 3.52 -4.79
CA PHE A 256 24.22 3.33 -3.36
C PHE A 256 23.95 4.65 -2.67
N VAL A 257 22.87 4.69 -1.86
CA VAL A 257 22.52 5.86 -1.04
C VAL A 257 22.77 5.51 0.43
N GLU A 258 23.84 6.07 0.99
CA GLU A 258 24.19 5.80 2.36
C GLU A 258 23.21 6.46 3.34
N HIS A 259 22.67 5.65 4.26
CA HIS A 259 21.87 6.10 5.40
C HIS A 259 22.73 6.02 6.65
N THR A 260 23.07 7.16 7.23
CA THR A 260 23.70 7.29 8.56
C THR A 260 22.67 7.79 9.57
N ILE A 261 22.93 7.64 10.87
CA ILE A 261 22.07 8.21 11.91
C ILE A 261 21.96 9.74 11.74
N ALA A 262 23.08 10.40 11.46
CA ALA A 262 23.15 11.85 11.31
C ALA A 262 22.33 12.37 10.12
N ASN A 263 22.54 11.80 8.89
CA ASN A 263 21.83 12.29 7.72
C ASN A 263 20.32 11.96 7.78
N GLN A 264 19.92 10.84 8.40
CA GLN A 264 18.51 10.51 8.59
C GLN A 264 17.87 11.41 9.64
N LYS A 265 18.56 11.72 10.75
CA LYS A 265 18.05 12.67 11.76
C LYS A 265 17.81 14.04 11.15
N ASN A 266 18.78 14.60 10.45
CA ASN A 266 18.67 15.90 9.78
C ASN A 266 17.53 15.90 8.74
N PHE A 267 17.38 14.80 8.01
CA PHE A 267 16.33 14.68 7.00
C PHE A 267 14.92 14.62 7.63
N PHE A 268 14.71 13.75 8.62
CA PHE A 268 13.37 13.56 9.22
C PHE A 268 12.91 14.76 10.05
N THR A 269 13.80 15.69 10.40
CA THR A 269 13.48 16.97 11.06
C THR A 269 13.33 18.13 10.08
N SER A 270 13.60 17.93 8.78
CA SER A 270 13.54 18.98 7.77
C SER A 270 12.09 19.36 7.38
N SER A 271 11.93 20.58 6.84
CA SER A 271 10.67 21.06 6.26
C SER A 271 10.19 20.17 5.10
N LEU A 272 11.10 19.65 4.28
CA LEU A 272 10.76 18.76 3.15
C LEU A 272 9.94 17.55 3.61
N VAL A 273 10.29 16.92 4.74
CA VAL A 273 9.51 15.81 5.27
C VAL A 273 8.13 16.28 5.75
N SER A 274 8.05 17.47 6.36
CA SER A 274 6.78 18.07 6.74
C SER A 274 5.88 18.32 5.54
N ASP A 275 6.43 18.90 4.48
CA ASP A 275 5.72 19.20 3.23
C ASP A 275 5.26 17.92 2.54
N TYR A 276 6.13 16.89 2.51
CA TYR A 276 5.75 15.57 2.00
C TYR A 276 4.61 14.92 2.80
N GLU A 277 4.69 14.95 4.14
CA GLU A 277 3.65 14.37 5.00
C GLU A 277 2.31 15.09 4.82
N GLN A 278 2.32 16.39 4.53
CA GLN A 278 1.12 17.15 4.18
C GLN A 278 0.60 16.77 2.78
N TYR A 279 1.49 16.59 1.80
CA TYR A 279 1.14 16.17 0.44
C TYR A 279 0.55 14.76 0.39
N ALA A 280 1.16 13.82 1.12
CA ALA A 280 0.79 12.40 1.16
C ALA A 280 -0.35 12.09 2.15
N ASP A 281 -0.84 13.10 2.87
CA ASP A 281 -1.92 12.94 3.83
C ASP A 281 -3.21 12.50 3.14
N ASN A 282 -3.73 11.36 3.57
CA ASN A 282 -4.94 10.77 3.05
C ASN A 282 -6.02 10.52 4.11
N PHE A 283 -5.85 11.03 5.35
CA PHE A 283 -6.76 10.84 6.49
C PHE A 283 -7.15 9.39 6.79
N SER A 284 -6.66 8.45 6.03
CA SER A 284 -6.96 7.01 6.16
C SER A 284 -5.73 6.17 6.48
N SER A 285 -4.52 6.71 6.30
CA SER A 285 -3.27 6.09 6.73
C SER A 285 -2.18 7.12 7.04
N VAL A 286 -1.18 6.69 7.81
CA VAL A 286 0.05 7.48 7.96
C VAL A 286 0.81 7.55 6.62
N PRO A 287 1.50 8.65 6.31
CA PRO A 287 2.37 8.73 5.15
C PRO A 287 3.47 7.66 5.15
N TYR A 288 3.77 7.13 3.98
CA TYR A 288 4.83 6.14 3.78
C TYR A 288 6.16 6.85 3.47
N HIS A 289 7.27 6.50 4.12
CA HIS A 289 8.52 7.27 4.03
C HIS A 289 9.70 6.52 3.42
N GLN A 290 9.52 5.25 3.04
CA GLN A 290 10.64 4.32 2.80
C GLN A 290 11.72 4.86 1.85
N ASP A 291 11.33 5.38 0.68
CA ASP A 291 12.26 5.79 -0.37
C ASP A 291 12.49 7.30 -0.43
N LEU A 292 11.81 8.08 0.42
CA LEU A 292 11.77 9.55 0.33
C LEU A 292 13.17 10.18 0.38
N PHE A 293 14.00 9.77 1.35
CA PHE A 293 15.36 10.27 1.45
C PHE A 293 16.19 9.91 0.22
N SER A 294 16.12 8.64 -0.20
CA SER A 294 16.96 8.11 -1.27
C SER A 294 16.64 8.75 -2.62
N ILE A 295 15.35 8.86 -2.98
CA ILE A 295 14.94 9.51 -4.23
C ILE A 295 15.29 11.00 -4.22
N ASN A 296 15.07 11.69 -3.08
CA ASN A 296 15.46 13.10 -2.95
C ASN A 296 16.99 13.29 -3.10
N TYR A 297 17.79 12.39 -2.55
CA TYR A 297 19.25 12.39 -2.70
C TYR A 297 19.66 12.21 -4.17
N LEU A 298 19.13 11.18 -4.85
CA LEU A 298 19.42 10.88 -6.25
C LEU A 298 19.02 12.04 -7.15
N LYS A 299 17.87 12.67 -6.90
CA LYS A 299 17.39 13.87 -7.61
C LYS A 299 18.34 15.06 -7.42
N LYS A 300 18.67 15.40 -6.16
CA LYS A 300 19.56 16.52 -5.84
C LYS A 300 20.96 16.35 -6.43
N LYS A 301 21.46 15.13 -6.48
CA LYS A 301 22.78 14.79 -7.07
C LYS A 301 22.71 14.58 -8.59
N LYS A 302 21.54 14.71 -9.22
CA LYS A 302 21.31 14.47 -10.66
C LYS A 302 21.81 13.09 -11.14
N LEU A 303 21.72 12.06 -10.26
CA LEU A 303 22.17 10.70 -10.56
C LEU A 303 21.16 9.91 -11.41
N ILE A 304 19.90 10.34 -11.41
CA ILE A 304 18.83 9.78 -12.24
C ILE A 304 18.22 10.89 -13.10
N PRO A 305 17.82 10.59 -14.33
CA PRO A 305 17.19 11.59 -15.22
C PRO A 305 15.88 12.13 -14.67
N ALA A 306 15.58 13.40 -14.92
CA ALA A 306 14.39 14.07 -14.40
C ALA A 306 13.07 13.50 -14.94
N ASN A 307 13.08 12.93 -16.16
CA ASN A 307 11.93 12.29 -16.80
C ASN A 307 11.80 10.80 -16.49
N SER A 308 12.50 10.29 -15.47
CA SER A 308 12.47 8.88 -15.10
C SER A 308 11.10 8.45 -14.60
N VAL A 309 10.83 7.15 -14.76
CA VAL A 309 9.69 6.46 -14.18
C VAL A 309 10.18 5.54 -13.07
N ILE A 310 9.72 5.74 -11.83
CA ILE A 310 10.09 4.90 -10.70
C ILE A 310 9.22 3.64 -10.73
N VAL A 311 9.85 2.48 -10.68
CA VAL A 311 9.17 1.18 -10.74
C VAL A 311 9.56 0.37 -9.52
N ASN A 312 8.65 0.20 -8.58
CA ASN A 312 8.92 -0.57 -7.37
C ASN A 312 8.16 -1.91 -7.34
N GLY A 313 8.65 -2.83 -6.51
CA GLY A 313 8.11 -4.17 -6.35
C GLY A 313 7.02 -4.29 -5.27
N ASN A 314 6.49 -3.18 -4.77
CA ASN A 314 5.39 -3.22 -3.79
C ASN A 314 4.12 -3.77 -4.47
N SER A 315 3.39 -4.66 -3.92
CA SER A 315 3.60 -5.57 -2.81
C SER A 315 3.53 -7.01 -3.32
N GLY A 316 4.50 -7.38 -4.14
CA GLY A 316 4.58 -8.75 -4.67
C GLY A 316 4.61 -9.79 -3.56
N ASP A 317 5.28 -9.48 -2.45
CA ASP A 317 5.32 -10.31 -1.26
C ASP A 317 3.94 -10.55 -0.64
N PHE A 318 3.09 -9.54 -0.57
CA PHE A 318 1.73 -9.69 -0.05
C PHE A 318 0.88 -10.58 -0.96
N ILE A 319 0.74 -10.21 -2.24
CA ILE A 319 -0.21 -10.86 -3.15
C ILE A 319 0.16 -12.31 -3.42
N SER A 320 1.46 -12.64 -3.41
CA SER A 320 1.95 -14.00 -3.60
C SER A 320 1.97 -14.86 -2.33
N GLY A 321 1.53 -14.31 -1.16
CA GLY A 321 1.23 -15.05 0.05
C GLY A 321 2.30 -15.04 1.16
N ASN A 322 3.35 -14.19 1.09
CA ASN A 322 4.35 -14.09 2.17
C ASN A 322 3.80 -13.53 3.49
N HIS A 323 2.66 -12.87 3.44
CA HIS A 323 2.03 -12.28 4.61
C HIS A 323 1.09 -13.24 5.35
N LEU A 324 0.77 -14.37 4.75
CA LEU A 324 -0.15 -15.34 5.35
C LEU A 324 0.52 -16.06 6.53
N PRO A 325 -0.15 -16.14 7.70
CA PRO A 325 0.35 -16.89 8.82
C PRO A 325 0.39 -18.39 8.51
N SER A 326 1.51 -19.07 8.82
CA SER A 326 1.63 -20.53 8.67
C SER A 326 0.61 -21.30 9.53
N ALA A 327 0.10 -20.68 10.59
CA ALA A 327 -0.94 -21.24 11.46
C ALA A 327 -2.25 -21.56 10.71
N PHE A 328 -2.53 -20.93 9.57
CA PHE A 328 -3.72 -21.26 8.77
C PHE A 328 -3.72 -22.68 8.23
N LEU A 329 -2.55 -23.29 7.95
CA LEU A 329 -2.48 -24.70 7.56
C LEU A 329 -2.62 -25.67 8.73
N GLN A 330 -2.27 -25.24 9.96
CA GLN A 330 -2.11 -26.15 11.10
C GLN A 330 -3.30 -26.12 12.06
N LYS A 331 -4.10 -25.05 12.06
CA LYS A 331 -5.08 -24.75 13.10
C LYS A 331 -6.51 -24.55 12.65
N MET A 332 -6.79 -24.54 11.34
CA MET A 332 -8.18 -24.41 10.90
C MET A 332 -8.92 -25.73 11.13
N ASP A 333 -9.54 -25.81 12.29
CA ASP A 333 -10.44 -26.90 12.64
C ASP A 333 -11.75 -26.74 11.88
N TYR A 334 -12.00 -27.65 10.94
CA TYR A 334 -13.21 -27.65 10.11
C TYR A 334 -14.46 -28.12 10.84
N GLN A 335 -14.33 -28.58 12.08
CA GLN A 335 -15.48 -28.88 12.95
C GLN A 335 -16.08 -27.59 13.55
N LYS A 336 -15.36 -26.46 13.50
CA LYS A 336 -15.85 -25.17 13.99
C LYS A 336 -16.91 -24.57 13.07
N THR A 337 -17.81 -23.81 13.68
CA THR A 337 -18.77 -22.97 12.95
C THR A 337 -18.08 -21.84 12.21
N ASP A 338 -18.73 -21.26 11.20
CA ASP A 338 -18.20 -20.12 10.47
C ASP A 338 -17.94 -18.89 11.37
N SER A 339 -18.74 -18.73 12.42
CA SER A 339 -18.56 -17.67 13.43
C SER A 339 -17.26 -17.86 14.22
N GLU A 340 -16.97 -19.07 14.66
CA GLU A 340 -15.74 -19.39 15.40
C GLU A 340 -14.49 -19.25 14.51
N ARG A 341 -14.58 -19.64 13.23
CA ARG A 341 -13.51 -19.44 12.25
C ARG A 341 -13.23 -17.97 12.01
N LEU A 342 -14.29 -17.17 11.82
CA LEU A 342 -14.16 -15.73 11.67
C LEU A 342 -13.50 -15.10 12.89
N GLU A 343 -13.93 -15.48 14.08
CA GLU A 343 -13.36 -15.02 15.35
C GLU A 343 -11.85 -15.30 15.42
N GLU A 344 -11.43 -16.49 15.05
CA GLU A 344 -10.02 -16.92 15.05
C GLU A 344 -9.19 -16.10 14.03
N ILE A 345 -9.70 -15.92 12.82
CA ILE A 345 -9.06 -15.10 11.78
C ILE A 345 -8.89 -13.66 12.25
N LEU A 346 -9.94 -13.08 12.83
CA LEU A 346 -9.89 -11.71 13.34
C LEU A 346 -8.89 -11.57 14.49
N ASN A 347 -8.74 -12.55 15.35
CA ASN A 347 -7.73 -12.55 16.40
C ASN A 347 -6.31 -12.52 15.82
N PHE A 348 -6.00 -13.35 14.81
CA PHE A 348 -4.73 -13.32 14.09
C PHE A 348 -4.50 -11.96 13.41
N TYR A 349 -5.52 -11.43 12.74
CA TYR A 349 -5.44 -10.17 12.04
C TYR A 349 -5.18 -9.00 13.00
N ILE A 350 -5.91 -8.91 14.10
CA ILE A 350 -5.76 -7.88 15.12
C ILE A 350 -4.39 -7.96 15.78
N GLU A 351 -3.91 -9.17 16.13
CA GLU A 351 -2.58 -9.33 16.73
C GLU A 351 -1.47 -8.80 15.80
N LYS A 352 -1.57 -9.06 14.51
CA LYS A 352 -0.57 -8.61 13.53
C LYS A 352 -0.70 -7.14 13.18
N HIS A 353 -1.91 -6.62 13.02
CA HIS A 353 -2.15 -5.33 12.40
C HIS A 353 -2.51 -4.20 13.37
N TYR A 354 -3.08 -4.51 14.54
CA TYR A 354 -3.52 -3.53 15.54
C TYR A 354 -2.73 -3.63 16.83
N SER A 355 -1.40 -3.55 16.72
CA SER A 355 -0.49 -3.72 17.85
C SER A 355 0.69 -2.74 17.83
N LEU A 356 0.50 -1.54 17.25
CA LEU A 356 1.56 -0.53 17.21
C LEU A 356 1.96 -0.08 18.62
N TRP A 357 1.01 0.03 19.54
CA TRP A 357 1.23 0.44 20.92
C TRP A 357 0.66 -0.60 21.89
N LYS A 358 1.48 -1.07 22.83
CA LYS A 358 1.09 -2.12 23.79
C LYS A 358 0.13 -1.60 24.86
N ASP A 359 0.32 -0.36 25.32
CA ASP A 359 -0.52 0.31 26.33
C ASP A 359 -1.96 0.56 25.85
N LEU A 360 -2.17 0.66 24.53
CA LEU A 360 -3.51 0.81 23.94
C LEU A 360 -4.29 -0.50 23.82
N LYS A 361 -3.63 -1.65 24.01
CA LYS A 361 -4.27 -2.97 23.98
C LYS A 361 -5.07 -3.22 25.27
N SER A 362 -6.36 -3.07 25.18
CA SER A 362 -7.33 -3.46 26.23
C SER A 362 -8.41 -4.34 25.61
N ASN A 363 -9.14 -5.11 26.43
CA ASN A 363 -10.28 -5.90 25.95
C ASN A 363 -11.31 -5.02 25.25
N LYS A 364 -11.54 -3.80 25.75
CA LYS A 364 -12.45 -2.83 25.13
C LYS A 364 -11.96 -2.42 23.73
N SER A 365 -10.70 -2.01 23.60
CA SER A 365 -10.16 -1.57 22.30
C SER A 365 -10.13 -2.70 21.27
N ILE A 366 -9.79 -3.92 21.68
CA ILE A 366 -9.81 -5.11 20.82
C ILE A 366 -11.23 -5.43 20.36
N ASN A 367 -12.22 -5.40 21.27
CA ASN A 367 -13.62 -5.64 20.93
C ASN A 367 -14.20 -4.56 20.02
N ASP A 368 -13.83 -3.29 20.22
CA ASP A 368 -14.24 -2.18 19.34
C ASP A 368 -13.67 -2.34 17.93
N ILE A 369 -12.40 -2.74 17.81
CA ILE A 369 -11.78 -3.04 16.50
C ILE A 369 -12.48 -4.23 15.85
N LYS A 370 -12.67 -5.32 16.58
CA LYS A 370 -13.34 -6.53 16.08
C LYS A 370 -14.73 -6.23 15.54
N ARG A 371 -15.54 -5.51 16.31
CA ARG A 371 -16.88 -5.07 15.88
C ARG A 371 -16.82 -4.28 14.57
N LYS A 372 -15.88 -3.32 14.44
CA LYS A 372 -15.74 -2.55 13.20
C LYS A 372 -15.28 -3.39 12.01
N LEU A 373 -14.42 -4.36 12.22
CA LEU A 373 -14.01 -5.30 11.18
C LEU A 373 -15.21 -6.15 10.73
N ILE A 374 -15.99 -6.71 11.66
CA ILE A 374 -17.20 -7.47 11.36
C ILE A 374 -18.22 -6.59 10.61
N ASP A 375 -18.47 -5.37 11.09
CA ASP A 375 -19.38 -4.44 10.41
C ASP A 375 -18.92 -4.14 8.98
N SER A 376 -17.62 -4.06 8.74
CA SER A 376 -17.05 -3.83 7.40
C SER A 376 -17.16 -5.04 6.47
N LEU A 377 -17.41 -6.22 7.00
CA LEU A 377 -17.61 -7.47 6.25
C LEU A 377 -19.08 -7.77 5.94
N LYS A 378 -20.05 -7.07 6.55
CA LYS A 378 -21.50 -7.33 6.37
C LYS A 378 -21.99 -7.28 4.91
N THR A 379 -21.31 -6.53 4.06
CA THR A 379 -21.64 -6.41 2.62
C THR A 379 -20.78 -7.30 1.73
N VAL A 380 -19.95 -8.15 2.34
CA VAL A 380 -19.00 -9.03 1.65
C VAL A 380 -19.53 -10.46 1.74
N ASN A 381 -19.72 -11.10 0.59
CA ASN A 381 -20.20 -12.49 0.52
C ASN A 381 -19.02 -13.46 0.56
N TYR A 382 -18.37 -13.58 1.73
CA TYR A 382 -17.23 -14.49 1.93
C TYR A 382 -17.69 -15.93 2.25
N ARG A 383 -16.80 -16.90 2.02
CA ARG A 383 -17.05 -18.34 2.20
C ARG A 383 -15.92 -19.02 2.95
N PHE A 384 -16.27 -20.10 3.69
CA PHE A 384 -15.37 -21.02 4.38
C PHE A 384 -15.59 -22.48 3.96
N ASP A 385 -16.09 -22.70 2.76
CA ASP A 385 -16.51 -24.00 2.26
C ASP A 385 -15.37 -24.95 1.87
N HIS A 386 -14.13 -24.45 1.90
CA HIS A 386 -12.95 -25.24 1.53
C HIS A 386 -11.71 -24.89 2.38
N PRO A 387 -10.88 -25.89 2.79
CA PRO A 387 -9.62 -25.65 3.50
C PRO A 387 -8.71 -24.61 2.82
N GLU A 388 -8.64 -24.67 1.52
CA GLU A 388 -7.76 -23.83 0.71
C GLU A 388 -8.20 -22.37 0.59
N ASN A 389 -9.42 -22.02 1.05
CA ASN A 389 -9.89 -20.63 1.08
C ASN A 389 -9.89 -20.02 2.50
N SER A 390 -9.40 -20.73 3.48
CA SER A 390 -9.39 -20.31 4.89
C SER A 390 -8.65 -18.99 5.15
N HIS A 391 -7.71 -18.62 4.31
CA HIS A 391 -6.95 -17.38 4.37
C HIS A 391 -7.71 -16.16 3.83
N GLY A 392 -8.82 -16.39 3.12
CA GLY A 392 -9.43 -15.37 2.24
C GLY A 392 -9.81 -14.09 2.97
N ILE A 393 -10.50 -14.17 4.12
CA ILE A 393 -10.88 -12.96 4.88
C ILE A 393 -9.66 -12.21 5.41
N TYR A 394 -8.65 -12.94 5.90
CA TYR A 394 -7.42 -12.33 6.39
C TYR A 394 -6.73 -11.52 5.28
N GLU A 395 -6.59 -12.12 4.11
CA GLU A 395 -5.97 -11.51 2.94
C GLU A 395 -6.80 -10.32 2.41
N PHE A 396 -8.12 -10.46 2.35
CA PHE A 396 -9.04 -9.38 1.96
C PHE A 396 -8.91 -8.14 2.86
N LEU A 397 -8.90 -8.33 4.18
CA LEU A 397 -8.75 -7.23 5.13
C LEU A 397 -7.39 -6.55 4.99
N GLU A 398 -6.31 -7.31 4.82
CA GLU A 398 -4.97 -6.75 4.60
C GLU A 398 -4.89 -6.02 3.25
N PHE A 399 -5.47 -6.57 2.18
CA PHE A 399 -5.56 -5.93 0.87
C PHE A 399 -6.24 -4.56 0.97
N ARG A 400 -7.51 -4.55 1.44
CA ARG A 400 -8.35 -3.36 1.46
C ARG A 400 -7.80 -2.25 2.35
N ASP A 401 -7.35 -2.59 3.55
CA ASP A 401 -7.02 -1.59 4.58
C ASP A 401 -5.53 -1.26 4.61
N ARG A 402 -4.63 -2.25 4.72
CA ARG A 402 -3.20 -1.98 4.83
C ARG A 402 -2.55 -1.71 3.48
N GLN A 403 -2.75 -2.60 2.52
CA GLN A 403 -2.05 -2.51 1.23
C GLN A 403 -2.54 -1.30 0.43
N CYS A 404 -3.83 -1.19 0.19
CA CYS A 404 -4.40 -0.13 -0.65
C CYS A 404 -4.31 1.28 -0.02
N LYS A 405 -4.35 1.40 1.32
CA LYS A 405 -4.29 2.72 1.97
C LYS A 405 -2.88 3.16 2.36
N TYR A 406 -2.06 2.24 2.94
CA TYR A 406 -0.76 2.58 3.48
C TYR A 406 0.38 2.30 2.51
N VAL A 407 0.47 1.07 1.98
CA VAL A 407 1.60 0.68 1.13
C VAL A 407 1.53 1.37 -0.24
N VAL A 408 0.36 1.33 -0.89
CA VAL A 408 0.13 1.97 -2.19
C VAL A 408 0.26 3.49 -2.11
N ASN A 409 -0.06 4.10 -0.95
CA ASN A 409 0.17 5.54 -0.75
C ASN A 409 1.66 5.94 -0.79
N GLY A 410 2.57 4.98 -0.71
CA GLY A 410 4.01 5.18 -0.92
C GLY A 410 4.36 5.80 -2.28
N GLN A 411 3.49 5.68 -3.28
CA GLN A 411 3.67 6.29 -4.60
C GLN A 411 3.63 7.82 -4.55
N ARG A 412 3.05 8.39 -3.51
CA ARG A 412 3.06 9.86 -3.27
C ARG A 412 4.47 10.41 -3.11
N ILE A 413 5.45 9.59 -2.68
CA ILE A 413 6.87 9.97 -2.62
C ILE A 413 7.36 10.44 -4.00
N TYR A 414 7.10 9.63 -5.01
CA TYR A 414 7.59 9.87 -6.36
C TYR A 414 6.91 11.08 -6.98
N GLU A 415 5.60 11.17 -6.85
CA GLU A 415 4.82 12.32 -7.30
C GLU A 415 5.26 13.64 -6.64
N PHE A 416 5.46 13.64 -5.32
CA PHE A 416 5.95 14.80 -4.58
C PHE A 416 7.32 15.28 -5.07
N LEU A 417 8.18 14.34 -5.46
CA LEU A 417 9.50 14.63 -6.01
C LEU A 417 9.50 14.86 -7.53
N GLY A 418 8.34 14.82 -8.19
CA GLY A 418 8.17 15.12 -9.62
C GLY A 418 8.48 13.95 -10.56
N TYR A 419 8.38 12.72 -10.08
CA TYR A 419 8.56 11.50 -10.88
C TYR A 419 7.23 10.78 -11.13
N ASP A 420 7.09 10.21 -12.32
CA ASP A 420 6.07 9.20 -12.57
C ASP A 420 6.43 7.87 -11.90
N TRP A 421 5.45 7.01 -11.73
CA TRP A 421 5.64 5.70 -11.11
C TRP A 421 4.83 4.60 -11.80
N ARG A 422 5.25 3.34 -11.58
CA ARG A 422 4.52 2.14 -12.02
C ARG A 422 4.57 1.07 -10.94
N LEU A 423 3.49 0.31 -10.82
CA LEU A 423 3.33 -0.82 -9.89
C LEU A 423 2.98 -2.10 -10.66
N PRO A 424 3.95 -2.74 -11.34
CA PRO A 424 3.65 -3.88 -12.21
C PRO A 424 3.09 -5.10 -11.47
N LEU A 425 3.42 -5.29 -10.18
CA LEU A 425 2.91 -6.39 -9.37
C LEU A 425 1.52 -6.10 -8.78
N TRP A 426 0.93 -4.94 -9.09
CA TRP A 426 -0.45 -4.55 -8.84
C TRP A 426 -1.26 -4.39 -10.13
N ASN A 427 -0.77 -4.89 -11.26
CA ASN A 427 -1.53 -4.94 -12.50
C ASN A 427 -2.74 -5.88 -12.34
N ASN A 428 -3.84 -5.59 -13.02
CA ASN A 428 -5.07 -6.38 -12.96
C ASN A 428 -4.82 -7.87 -13.16
N ASP A 429 -4.06 -8.24 -14.18
CA ASP A 429 -3.77 -9.65 -14.50
C ASP A 429 -3.05 -10.38 -13.35
N PHE A 430 -2.22 -9.66 -12.58
CA PHE A 430 -1.48 -10.23 -11.45
C PHE A 430 -2.38 -10.38 -10.23
N ILE A 431 -3.26 -9.40 -9.99
CA ILE A 431 -4.29 -9.46 -8.95
C ILE A 431 -5.23 -10.62 -9.23
N ASP A 432 -5.81 -10.67 -10.45
CA ASP A 432 -6.80 -11.66 -10.84
C ASP A 432 -6.22 -13.08 -10.81
N PHE A 433 -4.92 -13.26 -11.13
CA PHE A 433 -4.24 -14.53 -11.00
C PHE A 433 -4.13 -14.98 -9.54
N PHE A 434 -3.53 -14.14 -8.68
CA PHE A 434 -3.27 -14.54 -7.31
C PHE A 434 -4.52 -14.56 -6.41
N GLU A 435 -5.55 -13.81 -6.74
CA GLU A 435 -6.83 -13.83 -6.04
C GLU A 435 -7.38 -15.24 -5.88
N ASN A 436 -7.28 -16.04 -6.94
CA ASN A 436 -7.90 -17.36 -7.03
C ASN A 436 -6.96 -18.54 -6.67
N ILE A 437 -5.72 -18.26 -6.25
CA ILE A 437 -4.75 -19.32 -5.96
C ILE A 437 -5.00 -19.95 -4.58
N PRO A 438 -5.07 -21.31 -4.48
CA PRO A 438 -5.22 -22.03 -3.22
C PRO A 438 -4.12 -21.72 -2.20
N LEU A 439 -4.46 -21.77 -0.90
CA LEU A 439 -3.56 -21.47 0.21
C LEU A 439 -2.23 -22.23 0.13
N ARG A 440 -2.24 -23.54 -0.19
CA ARG A 440 -1.03 -24.38 -0.28
C ARG A 440 0.01 -23.87 -1.27
N PHE A 441 -0.42 -23.17 -2.33
CA PHE A 441 0.47 -22.59 -3.33
C PHE A 441 0.89 -21.16 -3.02
N LYS A 442 0.05 -20.40 -2.30
CA LYS A 442 0.38 -19.06 -1.81
C LYS A 442 1.36 -19.08 -0.64
N LEU A 443 1.18 -20.00 0.31
CA LEU A 443 1.94 -20.01 1.56
C LEU A 443 3.46 -20.02 1.28
N ASN A 444 4.19 -19.12 2.00
CA ASN A 444 5.64 -18.92 1.80
C ASN A 444 6.03 -18.55 0.37
N GLN A 445 5.08 -18.08 -0.44
CA GLN A 445 5.27 -17.76 -1.87
C GLN A 445 5.67 -18.98 -2.71
N ASN A 446 5.24 -20.18 -2.37
CA ASN A 446 5.74 -21.40 -3.00
C ASN A 446 5.65 -21.37 -4.52
N LEU A 447 4.46 -21.13 -5.08
CA LEU A 447 4.24 -21.08 -6.53
C LEU A 447 5.08 -19.96 -7.18
N TYR A 448 5.09 -18.77 -6.57
CA TYR A 448 5.81 -17.60 -7.07
C TYR A 448 7.32 -17.85 -7.14
N ARG A 449 7.90 -18.34 -6.04
CA ARG A 449 9.34 -18.62 -5.94
C ARG A 449 9.81 -19.71 -6.91
N GLU A 450 9.07 -20.81 -6.99
CA GLU A 450 9.40 -21.90 -7.91
C GLU A 450 9.34 -21.44 -9.35
N THR A 451 8.28 -20.73 -9.77
CA THR A 451 8.16 -20.20 -11.13
C THR A 451 9.34 -19.30 -11.49
N ILE A 452 9.77 -18.43 -10.57
CA ILE A 452 10.90 -17.53 -10.79
C ILE A 452 12.22 -18.28 -10.89
N LEU A 453 12.46 -19.27 -10.01
CA LEU A 453 13.69 -20.07 -10.00
C LEU A 453 13.83 -20.94 -11.24
N ASP A 454 12.72 -21.50 -11.73
CA ASP A 454 12.73 -22.32 -12.92
C ASP A 454 13.09 -21.52 -14.17
N ASN A 455 12.57 -20.30 -14.28
CA ASN A 455 12.81 -19.45 -15.45
C ASN A 455 14.16 -18.71 -15.41
N ASP A 456 14.72 -18.49 -14.25
CA ASP A 456 16.02 -17.80 -14.02
C ASP A 456 16.27 -16.58 -14.95
N TRP A 457 15.24 -15.76 -15.17
CA TRP A 457 15.34 -14.58 -16.03
C TRP A 457 16.56 -13.73 -15.68
N GLY A 458 17.37 -13.43 -16.68
CA GLY A 458 18.59 -12.65 -16.54
C GLY A 458 19.74 -13.37 -15.82
N GLY A 459 19.58 -14.65 -15.45
CA GLY A 459 20.60 -15.47 -14.79
C GLY A 459 20.97 -15.01 -13.38
N VAL A 460 20.06 -14.36 -12.66
CA VAL A 460 20.31 -13.74 -11.35
C VAL A 460 19.73 -14.50 -10.16
N TRP A 461 19.04 -15.65 -10.40
CA TRP A 461 18.27 -16.31 -9.36
C TRP A 461 18.98 -17.48 -8.68
N ARG A 462 19.72 -18.30 -9.45
CA ARG A 462 20.35 -19.52 -8.92
C ARG A 462 21.65 -19.24 -8.17
N LYS A 463 22.45 -18.26 -8.61
CA LYS A 463 23.79 -18.01 -8.10
C LYS A 463 23.88 -16.85 -7.09
N ILE A 464 22.89 -15.95 -7.06
CA ILE A 464 22.89 -14.78 -6.18
C ILE A 464 21.92 -15.02 -5.02
N PRO A 465 22.38 -14.97 -3.75
CA PRO A 465 21.54 -15.31 -2.61
C PRO A 465 20.35 -14.36 -2.47
N ILE A 466 19.24 -14.90 -1.94
CA ILE A 466 18.03 -14.15 -1.60
C ILE A 466 18.06 -13.90 -0.10
N ASN A 467 17.89 -12.64 0.29
CA ASN A 467 17.80 -12.12 1.66
C ASN A 467 18.44 -12.97 2.78
N LYS A 468 19.60 -12.52 3.27
CA LYS A 468 20.09 -12.87 4.61
C LYS A 468 20.02 -11.61 5.48
N SER A 469 19.30 -11.67 6.58
CA SER A 469 19.29 -10.58 7.57
C SER A 469 20.63 -10.58 8.30
N VAL A 470 21.46 -9.57 8.05
CA VAL A 470 22.73 -9.37 8.74
C VAL A 470 22.63 -8.08 9.54
N VAL A 471 22.75 -8.20 10.86
CA VAL A 471 22.76 -7.04 11.76
C VAL A 471 24.10 -6.32 11.67
N LYS A 472 24.07 -5.02 11.41
CA LYS A 472 25.24 -4.12 11.43
C LYS A 472 24.94 -2.89 12.29
N PRO A 473 25.92 -2.26 12.96
CA PRO A 473 27.36 -2.60 12.90
C PRO A 473 27.70 -3.93 13.59
N TYR A 474 28.85 -4.50 13.26
CA TYR A 474 29.31 -5.79 13.80
C TYR A 474 29.43 -5.80 15.33
N SER A 475 29.80 -4.67 15.95
CA SER A 475 29.84 -4.52 17.40
C SER A 475 28.48 -4.79 18.06
N ILE A 476 27.39 -4.28 17.46
CA ILE A 476 26.03 -4.55 17.94
C ILE A 476 25.65 -6.01 17.71
N ASN A 477 26.05 -6.61 16.59
CA ASN A 477 25.80 -8.02 16.35
C ASN A 477 26.55 -8.91 17.35
N LEU A 478 27.82 -8.59 17.67
CA LEU A 478 28.59 -9.28 18.70
C LEU A 478 27.89 -9.18 20.06
N LEU A 479 27.51 -7.95 20.46
CA LEU A 479 26.80 -7.71 21.71
C LEU A 479 25.47 -8.49 21.78
N ARG A 480 24.72 -8.55 20.69
CA ARG A 480 23.49 -9.36 20.59
C ARG A 480 23.75 -10.84 20.79
N ASN A 481 24.82 -11.36 20.18
CA ASN A 481 25.18 -12.78 20.31
C ASN A 481 25.64 -13.12 21.74
N LEU A 482 26.33 -12.21 22.43
CA LEU A 482 26.73 -12.38 23.83
C LEU A 482 25.56 -12.30 24.81
N LEU A 483 24.60 -11.41 24.56
CA LEU A 483 23.47 -11.21 25.47
C LEU A 483 22.30 -12.16 25.23
N LYS A 484 22.10 -12.64 23.99
CA LYS A 484 20.98 -13.52 23.64
C LYS A 484 20.89 -14.81 24.47
N PRO A 485 21.99 -15.49 24.82
CA PRO A 485 21.94 -16.67 25.69
C PRO A 485 21.31 -16.42 27.07
N LEU A 486 21.42 -15.18 27.60
CA LEU A 486 20.81 -14.82 28.89
C LEU A 486 19.26 -14.86 28.85
N PHE A 487 18.68 -14.95 27.66
CA PHE A 487 17.24 -14.99 27.41
C PHE A 487 16.79 -16.33 26.83
N PHE A 488 17.53 -17.42 27.03
CA PHE A 488 17.22 -18.75 26.48
C PHE A 488 15.80 -19.22 26.82
N PHE A 489 15.27 -18.83 27.98
CA PHE A 489 13.97 -19.17 28.50
C PHE A 489 12.79 -18.41 27.83
N SER A 490 13.04 -17.33 27.09
CA SER A 490 11.95 -16.54 26.48
C SER A 490 12.37 -15.69 25.28
N LYS A 491 12.04 -16.17 24.09
CA LYS A 491 12.20 -15.38 22.84
C LYS A 491 11.48 -14.01 22.89
N LYS A 492 10.37 -13.93 23.62
CA LYS A 492 9.59 -12.69 23.77
C LYS A 492 10.36 -11.65 24.60
N LYS A 493 10.92 -12.05 25.75
CA LYS A 493 11.74 -11.16 26.60
C LYS A 493 12.99 -10.70 25.87
N TRP A 494 13.66 -11.61 25.12
CA TRP A 494 14.76 -11.22 24.26
C TRP A 494 14.36 -10.17 23.22
N GLY A 495 13.24 -10.36 22.52
CA GLY A 495 12.76 -9.41 21.52
C GLY A 495 12.41 -8.04 22.11
N GLU A 496 11.87 -7.99 23.31
CA GLU A 496 11.59 -6.73 24.03
C GLU A 496 12.89 -6.01 24.43
N PHE A 497 13.87 -6.75 24.95
CA PHE A 497 15.20 -6.23 25.30
C PHE A 497 15.96 -5.69 24.08
N ASP A 498 16.10 -6.52 23.04
CA ASP A 498 16.77 -6.16 21.79
C ASP A 498 16.17 -4.90 21.18
N LYS A 499 14.85 -4.83 21.09
CA LYS A 499 14.12 -3.69 20.55
C LYS A 499 14.34 -2.40 21.37
N ARG A 500 14.38 -2.49 22.67
CA ARG A 500 14.54 -1.33 23.55
C ARG A 500 15.96 -0.78 23.60
N TYR A 501 16.95 -1.66 23.65
CA TYR A 501 18.35 -1.27 23.91
C TYR A 501 19.26 -1.34 22.70
N LEU A 502 19.02 -2.24 21.75
CA LEU A 502 19.94 -2.50 20.65
C LEU A 502 19.39 -2.07 19.28
N ALA A 503 18.09 -2.19 19.05
CA ALA A 503 17.48 -1.93 17.75
C ALA A 503 17.69 -0.50 17.23
N TYR A 504 17.82 0.49 18.11
CA TYR A 504 18.16 1.86 17.75
C TYR A 504 19.42 1.91 16.87
N TRP A 505 20.45 1.16 17.19
CA TRP A 505 21.75 1.22 16.54
C TRP A 505 21.79 0.54 15.18
N TYR A 506 20.94 -0.47 14.94
CA TYR A 506 20.89 -1.15 13.65
C TYR A 506 19.65 -0.82 12.81
N HIS A 507 18.58 -0.30 13.44
CA HIS A 507 17.38 0.19 12.76
C HIS A 507 17.24 1.72 12.69
N ALA A 508 18.12 2.47 13.38
CA ALA A 508 18.03 3.92 13.57
C ALA A 508 18.11 4.77 12.30
N ARG A 509 18.18 4.13 11.16
CA ARG A 509 18.38 4.78 9.86
C ARG A 509 17.07 5.08 9.14
N ARG A 510 15.98 5.16 9.88
CA ARG A 510 14.64 5.51 9.38
C ARG A 510 13.94 6.39 10.42
N VAL A 511 12.72 6.05 10.77
CA VAL A 511 11.89 6.83 11.67
C VAL A 511 12.46 6.96 13.10
N TYR A 512 13.28 6.03 13.57
CA TYR A 512 14.02 6.18 14.83
C TYR A 512 14.97 7.39 14.82
N ALA A 513 15.41 7.84 13.66
CA ALA A 513 16.27 9.02 13.57
C ALA A 513 15.59 10.30 14.07
N SER A 514 14.26 10.33 14.13
CA SER A 514 13.49 11.45 14.71
C SER A 514 13.42 11.41 16.24
N LYS A 515 13.80 10.30 16.88
CA LYS A 515 13.84 10.11 18.34
C LYS A 515 15.29 9.93 18.79
N SER A 516 15.66 10.44 19.96
CA SER A 516 16.97 10.15 20.55
C SER A 516 17.01 8.72 21.12
N TYR A 517 18.22 8.20 21.35
CA TYR A 517 18.36 6.91 22.04
C TYR A 517 17.74 6.93 23.42
N GLN A 518 17.91 8.05 24.16
CA GLN A 518 17.32 8.22 25.48
C GLN A 518 15.79 8.18 25.43
N ASP A 519 15.15 8.79 24.42
CA ASP A 519 13.70 8.71 24.24
C ASP A 519 13.23 7.27 24.02
N ILE A 520 14.00 6.48 23.26
CA ILE A 520 13.67 5.07 22.98
C ILE A 520 13.76 4.21 24.23
N ILE A 521 14.85 4.34 25.04
CA ILE A 521 14.99 3.55 26.27
C ILE A 521 14.02 3.96 27.38
N LYS A 522 13.60 5.23 27.42
CA LYS A 522 12.60 5.74 28.35
C LYS A 522 11.16 5.41 27.92
N GLU A 523 10.93 4.98 26.67
CA GLU A 523 9.60 4.67 26.16
C GLU A 523 9.00 3.45 26.87
N LYS A 524 7.98 3.68 27.70
CA LYS A 524 7.33 2.62 28.52
C LYS A 524 6.04 2.08 27.92
N ARG A 525 5.43 2.79 26.94
CA ARG A 525 4.14 2.43 26.34
C ARG A 525 4.20 1.15 25.49
N GLY A 526 5.40 0.73 25.11
CA GLY A 526 5.61 -0.51 24.35
C GLY A 526 5.27 -0.37 22.87
N PHE A 527 6.09 0.39 22.13
CA PHE A 527 5.98 0.51 20.68
C PHE A 527 6.33 -0.80 19.95
N ARG A 528 5.69 -1.07 18.82
CA ARG A 528 5.97 -2.27 18.03
C ARG A 528 7.16 -2.09 17.09
N ASN A 529 7.17 -1.00 16.32
CA ASN A 529 8.17 -0.72 15.28
C ASN A 529 8.17 0.81 14.97
N PRO A 530 9.00 1.31 14.05
CA PRO A 530 9.04 2.73 13.71
C PRO A 530 7.70 3.36 13.29
N VAL A 531 6.75 2.58 12.77
CA VAL A 531 5.42 3.10 12.39
C VAL A 531 4.65 3.60 13.60
N SER A 532 4.89 3.06 14.81
CA SER A 532 4.30 3.55 16.06
C SER A 532 4.59 5.04 16.24
N PHE A 533 5.84 5.47 16.08
CA PHE A 533 6.24 6.87 16.19
C PHE A 533 5.74 7.74 15.03
N SER A 534 5.64 7.16 13.82
CA SER A 534 5.03 7.87 12.69
C SER A 534 3.55 8.15 12.94
N THR A 535 2.84 7.20 13.54
CA THR A 535 1.42 7.35 13.92
C THR A 535 1.26 8.41 14.99
N GLU A 536 2.07 8.38 16.06
CA GLU A 536 2.09 9.40 17.11
C GLU A 536 2.35 10.79 16.52
N ARG A 537 3.39 10.94 15.70
CA ARG A 537 3.71 12.22 15.05
C ARG A 537 2.57 12.72 14.16
N TYR A 538 1.93 11.83 13.43
CA TYR A 538 0.78 12.14 12.58
C TYR A 538 -0.40 12.66 13.38
N LEU A 539 -0.70 12.04 14.53
CA LEU A 539 -1.79 12.43 15.43
C LEU A 539 -1.47 13.75 16.18
N ASN A 540 -0.24 13.90 16.70
CA ASN A 540 0.19 15.10 17.42
C ASN A 540 0.07 16.37 16.56
N ARG A 541 0.36 16.30 15.26
CA ARG A 541 0.16 17.42 14.32
C ARG A 541 -1.30 17.84 14.16
N ARG A 542 -2.23 17.04 14.66
CA ARG A 542 -3.68 17.31 14.64
C ARG A 542 -4.26 17.62 16.02
N GLY A 543 -3.40 17.88 17.01
CA GLY A 543 -3.82 18.12 18.38
C GLY A 543 -4.36 16.86 19.08
N LEU A 544 -3.90 15.69 18.68
CA LEU A 544 -4.28 14.39 19.27
C LEU A 544 -3.07 13.75 19.93
N ASP A 545 -3.25 13.06 21.05
CA ASP A 545 -2.20 12.23 21.64
C ASP A 545 -2.01 10.91 20.86
N HIS A 546 -1.05 10.08 21.31
CA HIS A 546 -0.78 8.78 20.69
C HIS A 546 -1.96 7.80 20.74
N SER A 547 -2.93 8.01 21.64
CA SER A 547 -4.15 7.20 21.74
C SER A 547 -5.29 7.71 20.84
N GLY A 548 -5.08 8.85 20.17
CA GLY A 548 -6.08 9.50 19.33
C GLY A 548 -7.09 10.37 20.09
N LYS A 549 -6.82 10.69 21.37
CA LYS A 549 -7.63 11.63 22.14
C LYS A 549 -7.20 13.07 21.86
N ILE A 550 -8.15 13.99 21.91
CA ILE A 550 -7.88 15.42 21.76
C ILE A 550 -7.08 15.87 23.00
N VAL A 551 -5.91 16.46 22.75
CA VAL A 551 -5.14 17.15 23.79
C VAL A 551 -5.58 18.59 23.78
N ALA A 552 -5.94 19.16 24.94
CA ALA A 552 -6.15 20.60 25.06
C ALA A 552 -4.91 21.31 24.52
N GLN A 553 -5.06 22.18 23.53
CA GLN A 553 -3.95 23.00 23.06
C GLN A 553 -3.48 23.84 24.22
N PRO A 554 -2.17 23.95 24.47
CA PRO A 554 -1.63 24.82 25.49
C PRO A 554 -1.98 26.27 25.22
#